data_48ac9a0b4bb8aa01d49ab19d6e12e490
#
_entry.id   48ac9a0b4bb8aa01d49ab19d6e12e490
#
_cell.length_a   1.000
_cell.length_b   1.000
_cell.length_c   1.000
_cell.angle_alpha   90.00
_cell.angle_beta   90.00
_cell.angle_gamma   90.00
#
_symmetry.space_group_name_H-M   'P 1'
#
loop_
_entity.id
_entity.type
_entity.pdbx_description
1 polymer ?
#
loop_
_entity_poly.entity_id
_entity_poly.type
_entity_poly.pdbx_seq_one_letter_code
_entity_poly.pdbx_strand_id
1 'polypeptide(L)'
;MYYKAGNSNWQLLPGNRVPTTKQAPLMLLYLLLSFPLGLFYFVFLVCGISTGISTLIIWIGVPISLLTVMGWRYLAAFERKMAMDWLNVDIRPISYPLQIQMTWLQRFRESLTDSMTWKSLAYLLIKFPLGILSFVLTLCMLVLSISVSLVTFVLTLVIVPFLYLGLVFAHGIDEIATIEKLLRFSLKGFGLFTISLYIVYGLANISGELARILLGMSDTAIRLAQAREFAEQERIKAERAEQSRRELIVNVSHELRTPIASIRGHVESLLIAVEDKETETLSNKKLHDYLVIVQREAERLGSLVDDLLSLARTESGELRLDIQSVDAAKVVEEIQQTMAPLARRERAITLVSKVDPYTPPVLADRQRLAQVLLNLARNAITYTPNGGIVSMTVEELDTHYIALTVADTGIGIPPEDLERVFERFYRTDASRARTSGGFGLGLAIVRDLVNAMGGSVSVTSKVGEGSCFRVLLRVATPVYQPPARTSTRSSM
;
A
#
# COMPACT_ATOMS: atom_id res chain seq x y z
N MET A 1 -2.26 -3.19 9.32
CA MET A 1 -1.49 -2.59 10.43
C MET A 1 -0.21 -2.02 9.83
N TYR A 2 -0.22 -0.75 9.42
CA TYR A 2 0.88 -0.08 8.72
C TYR A 2 1.98 0.30 9.69
N TYR A 3 3.17 -0.23 9.49
CA TYR A 3 4.37 0.22 10.20
C TYR A 3 4.92 1.46 9.49
N LYS A 4 4.81 2.60 10.17
CA LYS A 4 5.34 3.89 9.72
C LYS A 4 6.86 3.83 9.72
N ALA A 5 7.49 3.90 8.54
CA ALA A 5 8.94 4.00 8.40
C ALA A 5 9.38 5.37 8.93
N GLY A 6 9.90 5.38 10.14
CA GLY A 6 10.60 6.52 10.71
C GLY A 6 12.04 6.56 10.20
N ASN A 7 12.50 7.75 9.80
CA ASN A 7 13.87 8.08 9.44
C ASN A 7 14.87 7.49 10.43
N SER A 8 15.59 6.45 10.03
CA SER A 8 16.72 5.92 10.79
C SER A 8 18.02 6.33 10.13
N ASN A 9 18.62 7.38 10.67
CA ASN A 9 20.06 7.64 10.51
C ASN A 9 20.81 6.42 11.05
N TRP A 10 21.43 5.65 10.15
CA TRP A 10 22.27 4.51 10.49
C TRP A 10 23.60 5.02 11.04
N GLN A 11 23.70 5.16 12.36
CA GLN A 11 24.99 5.22 13.03
C GLN A 11 25.53 3.80 13.15
N LEU A 12 26.55 3.51 12.37
CA LEU A 12 27.40 2.34 12.49
C LEU A 12 28.09 2.35 13.85
N LEU A 13 28.09 1.19 14.51
CA LEU A 13 28.65 0.75 15.77
C LEU A 13 27.70 0.83 16.98
N PRO A 14 27.34 -0.32 17.57
CA PRO A 14 26.75 -0.36 18.90
C PRO A 14 27.88 -0.07 19.91
N GLY A 15 28.15 1.20 20.11
CA GLY A 15 29.01 1.64 21.21
C GLY A 15 28.35 1.25 22.52
N ASN A 16 29.12 0.67 23.42
CA ASN A 16 28.92 0.40 24.84
C ASN A 16 27.74 1.16 25.48
N ARG A 17 26.53 0.71 25.28
CA ARG A 17 25.42 1.16 26.10
C ARG A 17 25.49 0.38 27.40
N VAL A 18 25.93 1.05 28.46
CA VAL A 18 25.84 0.52 29.84
C VAL A 18 24.39 0.09 30.06
N PRO A 19 24.17 -1.17 30.51
CA PRO A 19 22.80 -1.67 30.71
C PRO A 19 22.07 -0.78 31.72
N THR A 20 20.85 -0.43 31.41
CA THR A 20 20.00 0.28 32.38
C THR A 20 19.77 -0.63 33.59
N THR A 21 19.56 -0.06 34.76
CA THR A 21 19.31 -0.80 36.02
C THR A 21 18.20 -1.87 35.92
N LYS A 22 17.27 -1.72 34.97
CA LYS A 22 16.21 -2.69 34.69
C LYS A 22 16.66 -3.87 33.82
N GLN A 23 17.72 -3.73 33.03
CA GLN A 23 18.18 -4.76 32.08
C GLN A 23 19.17 -5.76 32.75
N ALA A 24 19.93 -5.32 33.71
CA ALA A 24 20.93 -6.16 34.40
C ALA A 24 20.33 -7.47 35.00
N PRO A 25 19.20 -7.46 35.72
CA PRO A 25 18.62 -8.69 36.26
C PRO A 25 18.08 -9.62 35.15
N LEU A 26 17.56 -9.08 34.04
CA LEU A 26 17.08 -9.88 32.89
C LEU A 26 18.24 -10.55 32.15
N MET A 27 19.37 -9.87 31.98
CA MET A 27 20.57 -10.45 31.38
C MET A 27 21.12 -11.59 32.26
N LEU A 28 21.16 -11.38 33.58
CA LEU A 28 21.57 -12.42 34.52
C LEU A 28 20.65 -13.64 34.46
N LEU A 29 19.34 -13.41 34.43
CA LEU A 29 18.35 -14.48 34.33
C LEU A 29 18.48 -15.23 33.00
N TYR A 30 18.74 -14.54 31.89
CA TYR A 30 18.99 -15.14 30.59
C TYR A 30 20.20 -16.09 30.63
N LEU A 31 21.32 -15.67 31.24
CA LEU A 31 22.51 -16.48 31.34
C LEU A 31 22.32 -17.69 32.27
N LEU A 32 21.59 -17.55 33.36
CA LEU A 32 21.26 -18.65 34.26
C LEU A 32 20.29 -19.65 33.61
N LEU A 33 19.34 -19.18 32.78
CA LEU A 33 18.42 -20.06 32.04
C LEU A 33 19.06 -20.67 30.78
N SER A 34 20.24 -20.19 30.35
CA SER A 34 20.87 -20.68 29.11
C SER A 34 21.23 -22.15 29.19
N PHE A 35 21.62 -22.68 30.35
CA PHE A 35 21.93 -24.10 30.52
C PHE A 35 20.68 -24.98 30.50
N PRO A 36 19.64 -24.79 31.34
CA PRO A 36 18.46 -25.63 31.30
C PRO A 36 17.73 -25.59 29.94
N LEU A 37 17.68 -24.40 29.30
CA LEU A 37 17.10 -24.26 27.96
C LEU A 37 17.97 -24.96 26.90
N GLY A 38 19.28 -24.75 26.95
CA GLY A 38 20.22 -25.42 26.03
C GLY A 38 20.17 -26.95 26.14
N LEU A 39 20.07 -27.48 27.34
CA LEU A 39 19.89 -28.91 27.59
C LEU A 39 18.57 -29.43 27.00
N PHE A 40 17.50 -28.72 27.25
CA PHE A 40 16.18 -29.05 26.68
C PHE A 40 16.21 -29.06 25.15
N TYR A 41 16.79 -28.05 24.52
CA TYR A 41 16.92 -27.98 23.06
C TYR A 41 17.76 -29.13 22.51
N PHE A 42 18.88 -29.45 23.15
CA PHE A 42 19.75 -30.53 22.74
C PHE A 42 19.04 -31.89 22.81
N VAL A 43 18.41 -32.21 23.94
CA VAL A 43 17.67 -33.45 24.11
C VAL A 43 16.53 -33.57 23.09
N PHE A 44 15.75 -32.48 22.90
CA PHE A 44 14.68 -32.45 21.91
C PHE A 44 15.18 -32.72 20.49
N LEU A 45 16.28 -32.10 20.09
CA LEU A 45 16.88 -32.28 18.77
C LEU A 45 17.44 -33.70 18.58
N VAL A 46 18.21 -34.17 19.53
CA VAL A 46 18.82 -35.50 19.45
C VAL A 46 17.74 -36.59 19.43
N CYS A 47 16.78 -36.55 20.34
CA CYS A 47 15.66 -37.50 20.36
C CYS A 47 14.79 -37.42 19.10
N GLY A 48 14.42 -36.21 18.67
CA GLY A 48 13.57 -36.02 17.51
C GLY A 48 14.22 -36.47 16.20
N ILE A 49 15.49 -36.10 15.99
CA ILE A 49 16.23 -36.49 14.78
C ILE A 49 16.51 -37.99 14.78
N SER A 50 16.98 -38.55 15.91
CA SER A 50 17.29 -39.98 16.06
C SER A 50 16.05 -40.84 15.83
N THR A 51 14.93 -40.48 16.48
CA THR A 51 13.65 -41.20 16.32
C THR A 51 13.10 -41.07 14.91
N GLY A 52 13.15 -39.85 14.34
CA GLY A 52 12.70 -39.56 12.98
C GLY A 52 13.46 -40.40 11.95
N ILE A 53 14.80 -40.48 12.05
CA ILE A 53 15.63 -41.28 11.13
C ILE A 53 15.40 -42.77 11.33
N SER A 54 15.36 -43.26 12.57
CA SER A 54 15.21 -44.70 12.87
C SER A 54 13.86 -45.24 12.40
N THR A 55 12.81 -44.43 12.43
CA THR A 55 11.46 -44.86 12.05
C THR A 55 11.09 -44.51 10.60
N LEU A 56 12.01 -43.95 9.80
CA LEU A 56 11.80 -43.67 8.37
C LEU A 56 11.41 -44.91 7.59
N ILE A 57 11.97 -46.08 7.93
CA ILE A 57 11.69 -47.36 7.28
C ILE A 57 10.21 -47.75 7.40
N ILE A 58 9.54 -47.34 8.47
CA ILE A 58 8.13 -47.68 8.77
C ILE A 58 7.19 -46.53 8.31
N TRP A 59 7.68 -45.56 7.58
CA TRP A 59 6.94 -44.33 7.16
C TRP A 59 6.47 -43.44 8.32
N ILE A 60 6.49 -43.87 9.56
CA ILE A 60 6.16 -43.10 10.77
C ILE A 60 7.21 -42.01 11.02
N GLY A 61 8.44 -42.22 10.55
CA GLY A 61 9.52 -41.25 10.66
C GLY A 61 9.29 -39.94 9.90
N VAL A 62 8.49 -39.95 8.82
CA VAL A 62 8.20 -38.75 8.06
C VAL A 62 7.43 -37.70 8.89
N PRO A 63 6.29 -38.02 9.54
CA PRO A 63 5.60 -37.08 10.40
C PRO A 63 6.42 -36.69 11.63
N ILE A 64 7.22 -37.57 12.21
CA ILE A 64 8.11 -37.28 13.34
C ILE A 64 9.18 -36.26 12.92
N SER A 65 9.84 -36.48 11.78
CA SER A 65 10.84 -35.55 11.25
C SER A 65 10.22 -34.19 10.96
N LEU A 66 9.00 -34.13 10.40
CA LEU A 66 8.27 -32.92 10.16
C LEU A 66 8.00 -32.15 11.47
N LEU A 67 7.48 -32.85 12.48
CA LEU A 67 7.22 -32.26 13.81
C LEU A 67 8.51 -31.74 14.45
N THR A 68 9.62 -32.48 14.31
CA THR A 68 10.92 -32.08 14.84
C THR A 68 11.41 -30.81 14.14
N VAL A 69 11.31 -30.71 12.81
CA VAL A 69 11.69 -29.50 12.06
C VAL A 69 10.81 -28.30 12.46
N MET A 70 9.51 -28.49 12.57
CA MET A 70 8.60 -27.43 13.03
C MET A 70 8.91 -27.02 14.47
N GLY A 71 9.17 -27.99 15.35
CA GLY A 71 9.51 -27.78 16.76
C GLY A 71 10.78 -26.94 16.91
N TRP A 72 11.88 -27.30 16.24
CA TRP A 72 13.12 -26.52 16.40
C TRP A 72 13.00 -25.08 15.85
N ARG A 73 12.20 -24.87 14.79
CA ARG A 73 11.91 -23.52 14.29
C ARG A 73 11.13 -22.70 15.31
N TYR A 74 10.17 -23.32 15.98
CA TYR A 74 9.43 -22.68 17.06
C TYR A 74 10.33 -22.33 18.25
N LEU A 75 11.20 -23.27 18.66
CA LEU A 75 12.19 -23.04 19.74
C LEU A 75 13.17 -21.93 19.37
N ALA A 76 13.64 -21.88 18.13
CA ALA A 76 14.51 -20.82 17.66
C ALA A 76 13.80 -19.45 17.63
N ALA A 77 12.51 -19.42 17.27
CA ALA A 77 11.70 -18.20 17.33
C ALA A 77 11.47 -17.74 18.77
N PHE A 78 11.25 -18.66 19.71
CA PHE A 78 11.15 -18.37 21.13
C PHE A 78 12.46 -17.78 21.67
N GLU A 79 13.60 -18.43 21.37
CA GLU A 79 14.93 -17.98 21.81
C GLU A 79 15.25 -16.60 21.23
N ARG A 80 14.91 -16.36 19.96
CA ARG A 80 15.07 -15.04 19.33
C ARG A 80 14.26 -13.98 20.08
N LYS A 81 13.00 -14.27 20.42
CA LYS A 81 12.16 -13.33 21.16
C LYS A 81 12.76 -13.06 22.54
N MET A 82 13.21 -14.07 23.22
CA MET A 82 13.85 -13.94 24.53
C MET A 82 15.14 -13.13 24.45
N ALA A 83 15.97 -13.32 23.41
CA ALA A 83 17.17 -12.51 23.20
C ALA A 83 16.83 -11.05 22.89
N MET A 84 15.79 -10.76 22.10
CA MET A 84 15.33 -9.40 21.86
C MET A 84 14.83 -8.71 23.14
N ASP A 85 13.97 -9.40 23.90
CA ASP A 85 13.30 -8.80 25.06
C ASP A 85 14.26 -8.64 26.26
N TRP A 86 15.19 -9.58 26.49
CA TRP A 86 16.03 -9.63 27.68
C TRP A 86 17.44 -9.09 27.46
N LEU A 87 18.01 -9.28 26.26
CA LEU A 87 19.35 -8.76 25.91
C LEU A 87 19.29 -7.43 25.15
N ASN A 88 18.09 -6.97 24.77
CA ASN A 88 17.85 -5.77 23.97
C ASN A 88 18.65 -5.76 22.65
N VAL A 89 18.72 -6.92 22.00
CA VAL A 89 19.41 -7.11 20.72
C VAL A 89 18.37 -6.98 19.61
N ASP A 90 18.59 -6.10 18.64
CA ASP A 90 17.72 -5.98 17.47
C ASP A 90 17.99 -7.14 16.51
N ILE A 91 17.11 -8.14 16.52
CA ILE A 91 17.13 -9.29 15.62
C ILE A 91 15.94 -9.17 14.67
N ARG A 92 16.21 -8.82 13.42
CA ARG A 92 15.16 -8.60 12.41
C ARG A 92 14.28 -9.84 12.22
N PRO A 93 12.95 -9.68 12.21
CA PRO A 93 12.02 -10.80 12.12
C PRO A 93 12.14 -11.52 10.77
N ILE A 94 11.94 -12.84 10.80
CA ILE A 94 11.78 -13.65 9.60
C ILE A 94 10.34 -13.44 9.11
N SER A 95 10.16 -12.54 8.15
CA SER A 95 8.87 -12.39 7.45
C SER A 95 8.78 -13.46 6.38
N TYR A 96 8.06 -14.55 6.67
CA TYR A 96 7.64 -15.45 5.60
C TYR A 96 6.41 -14.82 4.92
N PRO A 97 6.42 -14.62 3.61
CA PRO A 97 5.19 -14.28 2.92
C PRO A 97 4.20 -15.43 3.15
N LEU A 98 3.03 -15.10 3.66
CA LEU A 98 1.91 -16.04 3.82
C LEU A 98 1.43 -16.44 2.41
N GLN A 99 2.09 -17.39 1.79
CA GLN A 99 1.58 -18.04 0.58
C GLN A 99 0.48 -19.03 1.00
N ILE A 100 -0.76 -18.56 0.90
CA ILE A 100 -1.97 -19.22 1.37
C ILE A 100 -2.28 -20.54 0.61
N GLN A 101 -1.62 -20.79 -0.51
CA GLN A 101 -1.97 -21.90 -1.44
C GLN A 101 -0.93 -23.06 -1.52
N MET A 102 0.05 -23.11 -0.62
CA MET A 102 1.03 -24.22 -0.67
C MET A 102 0.54 -25.47 0.07
N THR A 103 0.71 -26.63 -0.56
CA THR A 103 0.50 -27.93 0.10
C THR A 103 1.54 -28.13 1.22
N TRP A 104 1.21 -28.95 2.24
CA TRP A 104 2.10 -29.20 3.37
C TRP A 104 3.46 -29.80 2.94
N LEU A 105 3.50 -30.61 1.88
CA LEU A 105 4.72 -31.18 1.30
C LEU A 105 5.63 -30.10 0.68
N GLN A 106 5.06 -29.13 -0.02
CA GLN A 106 5.81 -28.00 -0.58
C GLN A 106 6.42 -27.14 0.53
N ARG A 107 5.65 -26.87 1.60
CA ARG A 107 6.15 -26.14 2.79
C ARG A 107 7.29 -26.87 3.49
N PHE A 108 7.24 -28.20 3.55
CA PHE A 108 8.30 -29.01 4.14
C PHE A 108 9.57 -28.95 3.30
N ARG A 109 9.46 -29.13 1.98
CA ARG A 109 10.59 -29.06 1.05
C ARG A 109 11.26 -27.67 1.10
N GLU A 110 10.48 -26.61 1.08
CA GLU A 110 11.01 -25.24 1.24
C GLU A 110 11.70 -25.04 2.59
N SER A 111 11.11 -25.54 3.66
CA SER A 111 11.71 -25.45 5.00
C SER A 111 13.05 -26.14 5.09
N LEU A 112 13.27 -27.25 4.38
CA LEU A 112 14.56 -27.97 4.34
C LEU A 112 15.58 -27.27 3.44
N THR A 113 15.14 -26.55 2.41
CA THR A 113 16.02 -25.83 1.48
C THR A 113 16.41 -24.45 2.03
N ASP A 114 15.66 -23.95 3.02
CA ASP A 114 15.90 -22.65 3.63
C ASP A 114 17.16 -22.66 4.51
N SER A 115 18.15 -21.84 4.14
CA SER A 115 19.39 -21.64 4.91
C SER A 115 19.14 -21.24 6.36
N MET A 116 18.04 -20.54 6.65
CA MET A 116 17.68 -20.10 8.00
C MET A 116 17.29 -21.28 8.90
N THR A 117 16.68 -22.31 8.36
CA THR A 117 16.34 -23.54 9.09
C THR A 117 17.61 -24.22 9.60
N TRP A 118 18.65 -24.31 8.79
CA TRP A 118 19.93 -24.91 9.19
C TRP A 118 20.72 -24.02 10.16
N LYS A 119 20.71 -22.70 9.99
CA LYS A 119 21.31 -21.77 10.95
C LYS A 119 20.62 -21.84 12.31
N SER A 120 19.29 -21.95 12.35
CA SER A 120 18.56 -22.10 13.60
C SER A 120 18.86 -23.44 14.29
N LEU A 121 19.03 -24.53 13.54
CA LEU A 121 19.49 -25.81 14.08
C LEU A 121 20.89 -25.69 14.68
N ALA A 122 21.85 -25.10 13.94
CA ALA A 122 23.20 -24.89 14.40
C ALA A 122 23.22 -24.04 15.70
N TYR A 123 22.42 -22.99 15.76
CA TYR A 123 22.30 -22.16 16.97
C TYR A 123 21.82 -22.96 18.17
N LEU A 124 20.75 -23.75 18.04
CA LEU A 124 20.18 -24.52 19.13
C LEU A 124 21.16 -25.61 19.63
N LEU A 125 21.96 -26.21 18.73
CA LEU A 125 23.01 -27.15 19.10
C LEU A 125 24.18 -26.47 19.85
N ILE A 126 24.64 -25.31 19.36
CA ILE A 126 25.71 -24.53 19.98
C ILE A 126 25.26 -23.96 21.34
N LYS A 127 23.98 -23.68 21.49
CA LYS A 127 23.41 -23.14 22.74
C LYS A 127 23.65 -24.06 23.94
N PHE A 128 23.71 -25.38 23.74
CA PHE A 128 23.94 -26.32 24.84
C PHE A 128 25.34 -26.19 25.45
N PRO A 129 26.47 -26.36 24.74
CA PRO A 129 27.80 -26.19 25.32
C PRO A 129 28.06 -24.74 25.77
N LEU A 130 27.58 -23.74 25.01
CA LEU A 130 27.70 -22.34 25.39
C LEU A 130 26.87 -22.03 26.65
N GLY A 131 25.70 -22.65 26.79
CA GLY A 131 24.83 -22.53 27.96
C GLY A 131 25.48 -23.10 29.23
N ILE A 132 26.19 -24.24 29.13
CA ILE A 132 26.97 -24.77 30.25
C ILE A 132 28.06 -23.76 30.68
N LEU A 133 28.86 -23.30 29.71
CA LEU A 133 29.95 -22.37 29.98
C LEU A 133 29.45 -21.06 30.61
N SER A 134 28.41 -20.46 30.01
CA SER A 134 27.85 -19.19 30.49
C SER A 134 27.19 -19.34 31.86
N PHE A 135 26.47 -20.44 32.11
CA PHE A 135 25.88 -20.73 33.41
C PHE A 135 26.93 -20.89 34.52
N VAL A 136 27.95 -21.74 34.29
CA VAL A 136 29.01 -22.00 35.27
C VAL A 136 29.77 -20.71 35.58
N LEU A 137 30.21 -19.98 34.56
CA LEU A 137 30.91 -18.71 34.75
C LEU A 137 30.05 -17.68 35.51
N THR A 138 28.80 -17.53 35.13
CA THR A 138 27.85 -16.60 35.78
C THR A 138 27.62 -16.99 37.24
N LEU A 139 27.42 -18.28 37.51
CA LEU A 139 27.22 -18.79 38.87
C LEU A 139 28.45 -18.59 39.73
N CYS A 140 29.65 -18.96 39.22
CA CYS A 140 30.92 -18.76 39.94
C CYS A 140 31.15 -17.27 40.25
N MET A 141 30.93 -16.39 39.27
CA MET A 141 31.13 -14.94 39.50
C MET A 141 30.10 -14.37 40.47
N LEU A 142 28.87 -14.83 40.45
CA LEU A 142 27.81 -14.41 41.37
C LEU A 142 28.12 -14.84 42.80
N VAL A 143 28.52 -16.13 43.02
CA VAL A 143 28.87 -16.66 44.35
C VAL A 143 30.09 -15.96 44.88
N LEU A 144 31.16 -15.80 44.08
CA LEU A 144 32.37 -15.12 44.48
C LEU A 144 32.07 -13.66 44.86
N SER A 145 31.32 -12.97 44.06
CA SER A 145 30.92 -11.57 44.24
C SER A 145 30.13 -11.36 45.53
N ILE A 146 29.12 -12.22 45.78
CA ILE A 146 28.28 -12.17 46.99
C ILE A 146 29.14 -12.50 48.23
N SER A 147 29.97 -13.53 48.16
CA SER A 147 30.82 -13.94 49.29
C SER A 147 31.81 -12.83 49.71
N VAL A 148 32.50 -12.26 48.73
CA VAL A 148 33.45 -11.17 48.99
C VAL A 148 32.72 -9.91 49.47
N SER A 149 31.57 -9.56 48.90
CA SER A 149 30.76 -8.41 49.32
C SER A 149 30.26 -8.57 50.75
N LEU A 150 29.81 -9.78 51.12
CA LEU A 150 29.34 -10.07 52.48
C LEU A 150 30.49 -9.94 53.50
N VAL A 151 31.64 -10.52 53.18
CA VAL A 151 32.83 -10.43 54.03
C VAL A 151 33.29 -8.97 54.18
N THR A 152 33.36 -8.20 53.11
CA THR A 152 33.75 -6.78 53.17
C THR A 152 32.71 -5.95 53.92
N PHE A 153 31.41 -6.23 53.76
CA PHE A 153 30.33 -5.56 54.52
C PHE A 153 30.47 -5.80 56.02
N VAL A 154 30.67 -7.05 56.46
CA VAL A 154 30.85 -7.40 57.86
C VAL A 154 32.11 -6.77 58.42
N LEU A 155 33.23 -6.81 57.69
CA LEU A 155 34.48 -6.18 58.11
C LEU A 155 34.33 -4.65 58.31
N THR A 156 33.70 -3.96 57.36
CA THR A 156 33.51 -2.50 57.42
C THR A 156 32.51 -2.06 58.46
N LEU A 157 31.37 -2.75 58.57
CA LEU A 157 30.27 -2.33 59.44
C LEU A 157 30.52 -2.71 60.92
N VAL A 158 31.18 -3.85 61.17
CA VAL A 158 31.33 -4.40 62.54
C VAL A 158 32.75 -4.19 63.07
N ILE A 159 33.75 -4.64 62.33
CA ILE A 159 35.10 -4.70 62.80
C ILE A 159 35.83 -3.32 62.82
N VAL A 160 35.63 -2.50 61.75
CA VAL A 160 36.24 -1.18 61.65
C VAL A 160 35.80 -0.22 62.78
N PRO A 161 34.47 -0.09 63.11
CA PRO A 161 34.06 0.73 64.25
C PRO A 161 34.58 0.23 65.60
N PHE A 162 34.63 -1.12 65.77
CA PHE A 162 35.12 -1.72 67.00
C PHE A 162 36.62 -1.47 67.23
N LEU A 163 37.41 -1.61 66.15
CA LEU A 163 38.82 -1.25 66.16
C LEU A 163 39.08 0.26 66.39
N TYR A 164 38.23 1.11 65.76
CA TYR A 164 38.29 2.56 65.94
C TYR A 164 38.01 2.96 67.42
N LEU A 165 37.01 2.29 68.04
CA LEU A 165 36.70 2.48 69.40
C LEU A 165 37.90 2.06 70.34
N GLY A 166 38.60 0.93 70.05
CA GLY A 166 39.81 0.46 70.69
C GLY A 166 40.92 1.46 70.51
N LEU A 167 41.14 2.03 69.35
CA LEU A 167 42.14 3.05 69.08
C LEU A 167 41.95 4.32 69.92
N VAL A 168 40.66 4.74 70.07
CA VAL A 168 40.34 5.92 70.89
C VAL A 168 40.67 5.69 72.37
N PHE A 169 40.53 4.46 72.89
CA PHE A 169 40.79 4.13 74.29
C PHE A 169 42.22 3.67 74.58
N ALA A 170 42.97 3.07 73.64
CA ALA A 170 44.23 2.41 73.90
C ALA A 170 45.48 3.13 73.36
N HIS A 171 45.38 4.23 72.58
CA HIS A 171 46.49 4.99 71.98
C HIS A 171 47.52 4.14 71.20
N GLY A 172 47.04 3.08 70.47
CA GLY A 172 47.94 2.14 69.78
C GLY A 172 48.11 2.46 68.28
N ILE A 173 49.40 2.61 67.82
CA ILE A 173 49.80 2.88 66.46
C ILE A 173 49.53 1.66 65.57
N ASP A 174 49.56 0.44 66.07
CA ASP A 174 49.34 -0.83 65.33
C ASP A 174 47.94 -1.02 64.86
N GLU A 175 46.95 -0.41 65.48
CA GLU A 175 45.55 -0.47 65.07
C GLU A 175 45.26 0.35 63.82
N ILE A 176 45.97 1.46 63.56
CA ILE A 176 45.83 2.25 62.33
C ILE A 176 46.28 1.43 61.13
N ALA A 177 47.38 0.67 61.23
CA ALA A 177 47.83 -0.21 60.14
C ALA A 177 46.84 -1.33 59.83
N THR A 178 46.10 -1.78 60.86
CA THR A 178 45.05 -2.82 60.70
C THR A 178 43.79 -2.27 59.98
N ILE A 179 43.36 -1.08 60.34
CA ILE A 179 42.26 -0.38 59.68
C ILE A 179 42.59 -0.12 58.21
N GLU A 180 43.81 0.32 57.90
CA GLU A 180 44.26 0.53 56.52
C GLU A 180 44.27 -0.77 55.71
N LYS A 181 44.74 -1.89 56.28
CA LYS A 181 44.65 -3.22 55.60
C LYS A 181 43.24 -3.65 55.32
N LEU A 182 42.30 -3.47 56.25
CA LEU A 182 40.91 -3.80 56.11
C LEU A 182 40.23 -2.92 55.04
N LEU A 183 40.56 -1.60 55.01
CA LEU A 183 40.04 -0.69 53.99
C LEU A 183 40.53 -1.07 52.57
N ARG A 184 41.81 -1.41 52.44
CA ARG A 184 42.39 -1.91 51.17
C ARG A 184 41.75 -3.22 50.74
N PHE A 185 41.44 -4.13 51.67
CA PHE A 185 40.74 -5.39 51.38
C PHE A 185 39.31 -5.12 50.88
N SER A 186 38.60 -4.20 51.54
CA SER A 186 37.25 -3.77 51.14
C SER A 186 37.23 -3.15 49.74
N LEU A 187 38.20 -2.30 49.43
CA LEU A 187 38.37 -1.69 48.13
C LEU A 187 38.64 -2.75 47.01
N LYS A 188 39.47 -3.76 47.32
CA LYS A 188 39.69 -4.90 46.40
C LYS A 188 38.43 -5.71 46.20
N GLY A 189 37.61 -5.92 47.23
CA GLY A 189 36.31 -6.60 47.12
C GLY A 189 35.34 -5.88 46.21
N PHE A 190 35.24 -4.56 46.32
CA PHE A 190 34.42 -3.73 45.43
C PHE A 190 34.94 -3.79 43.97
N GLY A 191 36.28 -3.78 43.78
CA GLY A 191 36.88 -3.95 42.46
C GLY A 191 36.54 -5.31 41.84
N LEU A 192 36.56 -6.39 42.62
CA LEU A 192 36.20 -7.72 42.14
C LEU A 192 34.72 -7.82 41.79
N PHE A 193 33.85 -7.16 42.54
CA PHE A 193 32.40 -7.09 42.23
C PHE A 193 32.16 -6.39 40.91
N THR A 194 32.80 -5.25 40.64
CA THR A 194 32.67 -4.53 39.38
C THR A 194 33.22 -5.35 38.21
N ILE A 195 34.34 -6.05 38.36
CA ILE A 195 34.91 -6.93 37.33
C ILE A 195 33.91 -8.08 37.00
N SER A 196 33.30 -8.69 38.03
CA SER A 196 32.33 -9.76 37.84
C SER A 196 31.10 -9.31 37.03
N LEU A 197 30.61 -8.09 37.28
CA LEU A 197 29.52 -7.50 36.50
C LEU A 197 29.91 -7.29 35.04
N TYR A 198 31.14 -6.81 34.77
CA TYR A 198 31.64 -6.65 33.39
C TYR A 198 31.74 -7.99 32.63
N ILE A 199 32.18 -9.07 33.31
CA ILE A 199 32.27 -10.42 32.72
C ILE A 199 30.87 -10.92 32.37
N VAL A 200 29.92 -10.81 33.29
CA VAL A 200 28.51 -11.21 33.05
C VAL A 200 27.92 -10.43 31.87
N TYR A 201 28.13 -9.13 31.82
CA TYR A 201 27.71 -8.29 30.72
C TYR A 201 28.36 -8.69 29.38
N GLY A 202 29.68 -8.97 29.39
CA GLY A 202 30.38 -9.47 28.21
C GLY A 202 29.81 -10.79 27.68
N LEU A 203 29.49 -11.76 28.56
CA LEU A 203 28.86 -13.02 28.20
C LEU A 203 27.47 -12.81 27.61
N ALA A 204 26.68 -11.92 28.20
CA ALA A 204 25.36 -11.59 27.69
C ALA A 204 25.42 -11.00 26.26
N ASN A 205 26.37 -10.08 26.03
CA ASN A 205 26.61 -9.50 24.71
C ASN A 205 27.04 -10.54 23.66
N ILE A 206 27.99 -11.41 24.03
CA ILE A 206 28.44 -12.50 23.12
C ILE A 206 27.25 -13.42 22.76
N SER A 207 26.43 -13.77 23.74
CA SER A 207 25.24 -14.61 23.52
C SER A 207 24.20 -13.89 22.62
N GLY A 208 24.03 -12.59 22.81
CA GLY A 208 23.14 -11.75 21.99
C GLY A 208 23.64 -11.61 20.54
N GLU A 209 24.94 -11.38 20.33
CA GLU A 209 25.54 -11.31 18.99
C GLU A 209 25.46 -12.67 18.26
N LEU A 210 25.69 -13.77 18.97
CA LEU A 210 25.53 -15.09 18.40
C LEU A 210 24.06 -15.34 17.94
N ALA A 211 23.11 -14.94 18.79
CA ALA A 211 21.69 -15.01 18.43
C ALA A 211 21.38 -14.13 17.21
N ARG A 212 21.93 -12.92 17.13
CA ARG A 212 21.76 -12.00 15.99
C ARG A 212 22.29 -12.59 14.69
N ILE A 213 23.50 -13.19 14.72
CA ILE A 213 24.14 -13.73 13.52
C ILE A 213 23.42 -15.00 13.02
N LEU A 214 23.04 -15.90 13.92
CA LEU A 214 22.48 -17.21 13.54
C LEU A 214 20.97 -17.21 13.44
N LEU A 215 20.24 -16.41 14.22
CA LEU A 215 18.78 -16.33 14.19
C LEU A 215 18.25 -15.12 13.43
N GLY A 216 19.10 -14.17 13.01
CA GLY A 216 18.74 -13.02 12.19
C GLY A 216 18.80 -13.30 10.69
N MET A 217 17.97 -12.60 9.91
CA MET A 217 18.11 -12.60 8.45
C MET A 217 19.36 -11.84 8.02
N SER A 218 20.09 -12.37 7.05
CA SER A 218 21.19 -11.63 6.43
C SER A 218 20.65 -10.45 5.61
N ASP A 219 21.42 -9.36 5.52
CA ASP A 219 21.01 -8.18 4.73
C ASP A 219 20.77 -8.53 3.24
N THR A 220 21.50 -9.50 2.72
CA THR A 220 21.29 -10.02 1.36
C THR A 220 19.94 -10.72 1.18
N ALA A 221 19.52 -11.52 2.17
CA ALA A 221 18.21 -12.19 2.15
C ALA A 221 17.05 -11.19 2.24
N ILE A 222 17.21 -10.13 3.03
CA ILE A 222 16.22 -9.05 3.13
C ILE A 222 16.08 -8.31 1.81
N ARG A 223 17.21 -7.90 1.21
CA ARG A 223 17.22 -7.22 -0.10
C ARG A 223 16.61 -8.09 -1.18
N LEU A 224 16.91 -9.39 -1.19
CA LEU A 224 16.33 -10.34 -2.15
C LEU A 224 14.82 -10.48 -1.96
N ALA A 225 14.32 -10.56 -0.73
CA ALA A 225 12.90 -10.64 -0.43
C ALA A 225 12.16 -9.36 -0.89
N GLN A 226 12.71 -8.19 -0.60
CA GLN A 226 12.16 -6.90 -1.05
C GLN A 226 12.17 -6.77 -2.58
N ALA A 227 13.26 -7.19 -3.24
CA ALA A 227 13.35 -7.15 -4.69
C ALA A 227 12.32 -8.10 -5.35
N ARG A 228 12.10 -9.29 -4.77
CA ARG A 228 11.07 -10.23 -5.25
C ARG A 228 9.66 -9.67 -5.08
N GLU A 229 9.37 -9.07 -3.94
CA GLU A 229 8.05 -8.45 -3.69
C GLU A 229 7.80 -7.30 -4.67
N PHE A 230 8.79 -6.44 -4.89
CA PHE A 230 8.71 -5.37 -5.87
C PHE A 230 8.50 -5.92 -7.30
N ALA A 231 9.29 -6.92 -7.71
CA ALA A 231 9.15 -7.54 -9.03
C ALA A 231 7.77 -8.19 -9.23
N GLU A 232 7.22 -8.83 -8.20
CA GLU A 232 5.88 -9.44 -8.27
C GLU A 232 4.79 -8.37 -8.38
N GLN A 233 4.91 -7.26 -7.64
CA GLN A 233 3.97 -6.13 -7.77
C GLN A 233 4.01 -5.52 -9.17
N GLU A 234 5.19 -5.33 -9.74
CA GLU A 234 5.35 -4.83 -11.12
C GLU A 234 4.81 -5.84 -12.14
N ARG A 235 5.01 -7.14 -11.94
CA ARG A 235 4.44 -8.19 -12.79
C ARG A 235 2.91 -8.15 -12.78
N ILE A 236 2.29 -8.06 -11.60
CA ILE A 236 0.83 -7.98 -11.47
C ILE A 236 0.28 -6.71 -12.16
N LYS A 237 0.98 -5.58 -12.04
CA LYS A 237 0.60 -4.35 -12.75
C LYS A 237 0.69 -4.52 -14.27
N ALA A 238 1.78 -5.12 -14.77
CA ALA A 238 1.98 -5.37 -16.19
C ALA A 238 0.94 -6.34 -16.75
N GLU A 239 0.62 -7.43 -16.05
CA GLU A 239 -0.42 -8.38 -16.43
C GLU A 239 -1.81 -7.72 -16.51
N ARG A 240 -2.16 -6.87 -15.54
CA ARG A 240 -3.42 -6.11 -15.56
C ARG A 240 -3.48 -5.12 -16.73
N ALA A 241 -2.39 -4.41 -17.00
CA ALA A 241 -2.31 -3.48 -18.12
C ALA A 241 -2.45 -4.23 -19.47
N GLU A 242 -1.81 -5.39 -19.63
CA GLU A 242 -1.92 -6.21 -20.83
C GLU A 242 -3.33 -6.77 -21.00
N GLN A 243 -3.96 -7.24 -19.93
CA GLN A 243 -5.35 -7.71 -19.97
C GLN A 243 -6.30 -6.58 -20.39
N SER A 244 -6.19 -5.40 -19.77
CA SER A 244 -6.99 -4.23 -20.14
C SER A 244 -6.81 -3.85 -21.61
N ARG A 245 -5.58 -3.91 -22.13
CA ARG A 245 -5.28 -3.66 -23.56
C ARG A 245 -5.92 -4.69 -24.47
N ARG A 246 -5.90 -5.97 -24.12
CA ARG A 246 -6.56 -7.04 -24.90
C ARG A 246 -8.07 -6.86 -24.93
N GLU A 247 -8.69 -6.58 -23.79
CA GLU A 247 -10.12 -6.31 -23.67
C GLU A 247 -10.52 -5.10 -24.52
N LEU A 248 -9.71 -4.04 -24.51
CA LEU A 248 -9.92 -2.86 -25.35
C LEU A 248 -9.93 -3.24 -26.84
N ILE A 249 -8.95 -4.01 -27.35
CA ILE A 249 -8.87 -4.42 -28.76
C ILE A 249 -10.09 -5.26 -29.15
N VAL A 250 -10.51 -6.20 -28.31
CA VAL A 250 -11.67 -7.06 -28.57
C VAL A 250 -12.95 -6.22 -28.65
N ASN A 251 -13.16 -5.34 -27.68
CA ASN A 251 -14.36 -4.50 -27.61
C ASN A 251 -14.42 -3.51 -28.77
N VAL A 252 -13.31 -2.86 -29.13
CA VAL A 252 -13.22 -1.98 -30.31
C VAL A 252 -13.57 -2.73 -31.57
N SER A 253 -13.05 -3.95 -31.75
CA SER A 253 -13.32 -4.77 -32.93
C SER A 253 -14.83 -5.12 -33.07
N HIS A 254 -15.49 -5.39 -31.96
CA HIS A 254 -16.92 -5.65 -31.93
C HIS A 254 -17.74 -4.39 -32.23
N GLU A 255 -17.39 -3.26 -31.62
CA GLU A 255 -18.12 -2.00 -31.80
C GLU A 255 -17.92 -1.37 -33.19
N LEU A 256 -16.82 -1.67 -33.88
CA LEU A 256 -16.58 -1.29 -35.28
C LEU A 256 -17.35 -2.19 -36.26
N ARG A 257 -17.43 -3.50 -35.98
CA ARG A 257 -18.04 -4.47 -36.89
C ARG A 257 -19.53 -4.19 -37.18
N THR A 258 -20.28 -3.81 -36.16
CA THR A 258 -21.73 -3.59 -36.23
C THR A 258 -22.11 -2.46 -37.19
N PRO A 259 -21.63 -1.22 -37.04
CA PRO A 259 -21.92 -0.12 -37.94
C PRO A 259 -21.38 -0.36 -39.36
N ILE A 260 -20.21 -0.98 -39.51
CA ILE A 260 -19.68 -1.34 -40.84
C ILE A 260 -20.60 -2.35 -41.56
N ALA A 261 -21.09 -3.38 -40.85
CA ALA A 261 -22.02 -4.35 -41.42
C ALA A 261 -23.35 -3.69 -41.80
N SER A 262 -23.86 -2.75 -40.98
CA SER A 262 -25.07 -1.98 -41.27
C SER A 262 -24.90 -1.11 -42.55
N ILE A 263 -23.81 -0.34 -42.62
CA ILE A 263 -23.49 0.48 -43.80
C ILE A 263 -23.41 -0.40 -45.02
N ARG A 264 -22.64 -1.50 -44.97
CA ARG A 264 -22.49 -2.41 -46.09
C ARG A 264 -23.83 -2.98 -46.54
N GLY A 265 -24.67 -3.48 -45.63
CA GLY A 265 -25.97 -4.07 -45.97
C GLY A 265 -26.95 -3.07 -46.62
N HIS A 266 -26.95 -1.81 -46.16
CA HIS A 266 -27.82 -0.79 -46.77
C HIS A 266 -27.26 -0.32 -48.12
N VAL A 267 -25.95 -0.24 -48.31
CA VAL A 267 -25.31 0.08 -49.61
C VAL A 267 -25.53 -1.06 -50.60
N GLU A 268 -25.37 -2.34 -50.22
CA GLU A 268 -25.68 -3.51 -51.04
C GLU A 268 -27.15 -3.51 -51.47
N SER A 269 -28.07 -3.21 -50.55
CA SER A 269 -29.51 -3.10 -50.85
C SER A 269 -29.80 -1.97 -51.86
N LEU A 270 -29.10 -0.85 -51.78
CA LEU A 270 -29.21 0.25 -52.73
C LEU A 270 -28.66 -0.15 -54.12
N LEU A 271 -27.52 -0.85 -54.19
CA LEU A 271 -26.90 -1.30 -55.44
C LEU A 271 -27.80 -2.29 -56.18
N ILE A 272 -28.34 -3.31 -55.47
CA ILE A 272 -29.28 -4.27 -56.04
C ILE A 272 -30.52 -3.56 -56.60
N ALA A 273 -31.03 -2.59 -55.87
CA ALA A 273 -32.22 -1.85 -56.30
C ALA A 273 -31.99 -0.92 -57.51
N VAL A 274 -30.74 -0.48 -57.73
CA VAL A 274 -30.33 0.33 -58.91
C VAL A 274 -30.11 -0.59 -60.12
N GLU A 275 -29.61 -1.83 -59.93
CA GLU A 275 -29.32 -2.79 -61.00
C GLU A 275 -30.59 -3.46 -61.53
N ASP A 276 -31.61 -3.64 -60.72
CA ASP A 276 -32.86 -4.34 -61.04
C ASP A 276 -33.82 -3.43 -61.84
N LYS A 277 -33.62 -3.38 -63.16
CA LYS A 277 -34.41 -2.55 -64.14
C LYS A 277 -35.88 -2.86 -64.19
N GLU A 278 -36.39 -4.00 -63.66
CA GLU A 278 -37.79 -4.40 -63.67
C GLU A 278 -38.63 -3.89 -62.49
N THR A 279 -37.91 -3.37 -61.43
CA THR A 279 -38.65 -2.84 -60.29
C THR A 279 -38.76 -1.33 -60.42
N GLU A 280 -39.82 -0.85 -61.05
CA GLU A 280 -40.23 0.55 -61.00
C GLU A 280 -40.21 1.05 -59.53
N THR A 281 -39.37 2.04 -59.30
CA THR A 281 -39.46 2.92 -58.16
C THR A 281 -38.95 2.35 -56.84
N LEU A 282 -37.63 2.39 -56.58
CA LEU A 282 -37.19 2.80 -55.23
C LEU A 282 -37.87 4.15 -54.98
N SER A 283 -38.91 4.13 -54.16
CA SER A 283 -39.51 5.40 -53.74
C SER A 283 -38.41 6.28 -53.22
N ASN A 284 -38.31 7.52 -53.67
CA ASN A 284 -37.33 8.53 -53.15
C ASN A 284 -37.24 8.52 -51.62
N LYS A 285 -38.31 8.11 -50.97
CA LYS A 285 -38.36 7.94 -49.52
C LYS A 285 -37.47 6.77 -49.03
N LYS A 286 -37.49 5.59 -49.65
CA LYS A 286 -36.63 4.44 -49.27
C LYS A 286 -35.16 4.74 -49.51
N LEU A 287 -34.83 5.39 -50.65
CA LEU A 287 -33.48 5.86 -50.91
C LEU A 287 -33.01 6.82 -49.84
N HIS A 288 -33.84 7.80 -49.50
CA HIS A 288 -33.53 8.75 -48.43
C HIS A 288 -33.33 8.06 -47.08
N ASP A 289 -34.19 7.12 -46.71
CA ASP A 289 -34.12 6.40 -45.44
C ASP A 289 -32.81 5.59 -45.33
N TYR A 290 -32.41 4.89 -46.41
CA TYR A 290 -31.11 4.15 -46.42
C TYR A 290 -29.92 5.08 -46.33
N LEU A 291 -29.90 6.20 -47.06
CA LEU A 291 -28.82 7.17 -47.00
C LEU A 291 -28.71 7.82 -45.60
N VAL A 292 -29.83 8.09 -44.94
CA VAL A 292 -29.87 8.62 -43.56
C VAL A 292 -29.29 7.61 -42.58
N ILE A 293 -29.55 6.30 -42.77
CA ILE A 293 -28.94 5.25 -41.90
C ILE A 293 -27.44 5.19 -42.15
N VAL A 294 -26.99 5.18 -43.39
CA VAL A 294 -25.57 5.14 -43.75
C VAL A 294 -24.82 6.35 -43.15
N GLN A 295 -25.41 7.56 -43.31
CA GLN A 295 -24.85 8.77 -42.75
C GLN A 295 -24.74 8.69 -41.22
N ARG A 296 -25.79 8.23 -40.52
CA ARG A 296 -25.81 8.08 -39.06
C ARG A 296 -24.76 7.11 -38.58
N GLU A 297 -24.61 5.96 -39.26
CA GLU A 297 -23.59 4.96 -38.84
C GLU A 297 -22.16 5.44 -39.15
N ALA A 298 -21.97 6.24 -40.23
CA ALA A 298 -20.66 6.87 -40.50
C ALA A 298 -20.29 7.94 -39.44
N GLU A 299 -21.24 8.80 -39.06
CA GLU A 299 -21.05 9.75 -37.96
C GLU A 299 -20.75 9.07 -36.62
N ARG A 300 -21.46 7.94 -36.37
CA ARG A 300 -21.20 7.10 -35.18
C ARG A 300 -19.77 6.53 -35.18
N LEU A 301 -19.29 6.01 -36.34
CA LEU A 301 -17.92 5.53 -36.48
C LEU A 301 -16.88 6.67 -36.23
N GLY A 302 -17.13 7.86 -36.78
CA GLY A 302 -16.29 9.03 -36.52
C GLY A 302 -16.16 9.34 -35.04
N SER A 303 -17.28 9.37 -34.31
CA SER A 303 -17.31 9.59 -32.88
C SER A 303 -16.54 8.51 -32.09
N LEU A 304 -16.64 7.21 -32.49
CA LEU A 304 -15.86 6.15 -31.87
C LEU A 304 -14.36 6.33 -32.05
N VAL A 305 -13.91 6.72 -33.26
CA VAL A 305 -12.50 6.97 -33.53
C VAL A 305 -11.98 8.14 -32.71
N ASP A 306 -12.74 9.24 -32.61
CA ASP A 306 -12.36 10.40 -31.78
C ASP A 306 -12.26 10.03 -30.28
N ASP A 307 -13.21 9.24 -29.78
CA ASP A 307 -13.20 8.73 -28.40
C ASP A 307 -11.96 7.85 -28.14
N LEU A 308 -11.61 6.96 -29.07
CA LEU A 308 -10.44 6.09 -28.98
C LEU A 308 -9.12 6.88 -29.02
N LEU A 309 -9.02 7.89 -29.89
CA LEU A 309 -7.85 8.77 -29.96
C LEU A 309 -7.72 9.59 -28.67
N SER A 310 -8.82 10.08 -28.10
CA SER A 310 -8.81 10.80 -26.81
C SER A 310 -8.30 9.89 -25.69
N LEU A 311 -8.77 8.65 -25.62
CA LEU A 311 -8.36 7.66 -24.66
C LEU A 311 -6.85 7.31 -24.80
N ALA A 312 -6.39 7.05 -26.03
CA ALA A 312 -5.00 6.71 -26.30
C ALA A 312 -4.03 7.83 -25.87
N ARG A 313 -4.38 9.10 -26.12
CA ARG A 313 -3.58 10.25 -25.71
C ARG A 313 -3.51 10.40 -24.18
N THR A 314 -4.57 10.03 -23.47
CA THR A 314 -4.61 10.06 -21.99
C THR A 314 -3.76 8.94 -21.41
N GLU A 315 -3.80 7.73 -22.00
CA GLU A 315 -3.00 6.58 -21.54
C GLU A 315 -1.49 6.73 -21.79
N SER A 316 -1.10 7.27 -22.95
CA SER A 316 0.32 7.50 -23.27
C SER A 316 0.97 8.62 -22.46
N GLY A 317 0.19 9.36 -21.65
CA GLY A 317 0.67 10.55 -20.96
C GLY A 317 1.00 11.71 -21.92
N GLU A 318 0.62 11.61 -23.19
CA GLU A 318 0.81 12.65 -24.21
C GLU A 318 -0.26 13.75 -24.14
N LEU A 319 -1.25 13.59 -23.26
CA LEU A 319 -2.28 14.60 -23.06
C LEU A 319 -1.65 15.84 -22.42
N ARG A 320 -1.25 16.79 -23.27
CA ARG A 320 -0.84 18.12 -22.79
C ARG A 320 -2.09 18.95 -22.51
N LEU A 321 -2.31 19.24 -21.22
CA LEU A 321 -3.40 20.11 -20.78
C LEU A 321 -2.92 21.55 -20.72
N ASP A 322 -3.71 22.45 -21.25
CA ASP A 322 -3.55 23.90 -21.06
C ASP A 322 -4.40 24.35 -19.87
N ILE A 323 -3.87 24.09 -18.65
CA ILE A 323 -4.56 24.45 -17.41
C ILE A 323 -4.49 25.95 -17.19
N GLN A 324 -5.65 26.60 -17.25
CA GLN A 324 -5.80 28.04 -17.06
C GLN A 324 -7.01 28.36 -16.17
N SER A 325 -7.15 29.62 -15.83
CA SER A 325 -8.34 30.13 -15.12
C SER A 325 -9.51 30.21 -16.10
N VAL A 326 -10.49 29.31 -15.92
CA VAL A 326 -11.65 29.15 -16.82
C VAL A 326 -12.93 29.56 -16.11
N ASP A 327 -13.73 30.38 -16.72
CA ASP A 327 -15.11 30.68 -16.31
C ASP A 327 -16.01 29.50 -16.66
N ALA A 328 -16.24 28.61 -15.69
CA ALA A 328 -17.03 27.38 -15.87
C ALA A 328 -18.50 27.72 -16.19
N ALA A 329 -19.01 28.82 -15.71
CA ALA A 329 -20.35 29.30 -15.95
C ALA A 329 -20.58 29.54 -17.46
N LYS A 330 -19.67 30.24 -18.11
CA LYS A 330 -19.75 30.47 -19.57
C LYS A 330 -19.67 29.18 -20.38
N VAL A 331 -18.81 28.24 -19.96
CA VAL A 331 -18.71 26.93 -20.65
C VAL A 331 -20.04 26.19 -20.56
N VAL A 332 -20.67 26.14 -19.38
CA VAL A 332 -21.98 25.51 -19.20
C VAL A 332 -23.05 26.18 -20.05
N GLU A 333 -23.10 27.51 -20.10
CA GLU A 333 -24.05 28.26 -20.93
C GLU A 333 -23.85 27.96 -22.43
N GLU A 334 -22.63 27.93 -22.94
CA GLU A 334 -22.32 27.60 -24.33
C GLU A 334 -22.76 26.18 -24.68
N ILE A 335 -22.52 25.21 -23.81
CA ILE A 335 -22.97 23.83 -24.00
C ILE A 335 -24.50 23.74 -23.98
N GLN A 336 -25.14 24.45 -23.05
CA GLN A 336 -26.59 24.51 -22.97
C GLN A 336 -27.19 25.08 -24.26
N GLN A 337 -26.66 26.23 -24.77
CA GLN A 337 -27.12 26.86 -26.01
C GLN A 337 -26.96 25.92 -27.23
N THR A 338 -25.85 25.16 -27.28
CA THR A 338 -25.58 24.21 -28.37
C THR A 338 -26.48 23.01 -28.33
N MET A 339 -26.73 22.44 -27.14
CA MET A 339 -27.44 21.18 -26.97
C MET A 339 -28.96 21.33 -26.84
N ALA A 340 -29.47 22.48 -26.37
CA ALA A 340 -30.89 22.68 -26.14
C ALA A 340 -31.78 22.52 -27.42
N PRO A 341 -31.40 23.07 -28.60
CA PRO A 341 -32.15 22.83 -29.80
C PRO A 341 -32.23 21.36 -30.20
N LEU A 342 -31.12 20.64 -30.04
CA LEU A 342 -31.03 19.18 -30.33
C LEU A 342 -31.93 18.38 -29.38
N ALA A 343 -31.84 18.62 -28.09
CA ALA A 343 -32.62 17.97 -27.05
C ALA A 343 -34.14 18.17 -27.27
N ARG A 344 -34.52 19.38 -27.63
CA ARG A 344 -35.91 19.75 -27.89
C ARG A 344 -36.46 19.07 -29.16
N ARG A 345 -35.66 19.07 -30.25
CA ARG A 345 -36.06 18.51 -31.53
C ARG A 345 -36.15 16.98 -31.50
N GLU A 346 -35.20 16.31 -30.87
CA GLU A 346 -35.15 14.85 -30.94
C GLU A 346 -36.06 14.17 -29.91
N ARG A 347 -36.22 14.78 -28.72
CA ARG A 347 -36.93 14.13 -27.60
C ARG A 347 -37.87 15.02 -26.80
N ALA A 348 -38.13 16.25 -27.25
CA ALA A 348 -38.89 17.25 -26.49
C ALA A 348 -38.37 17.48 -25.06
N ILE A 349 -37.06 17.28 -24.84
CA ILE A 349 -36.40 17.45 -23.54
C ILE A 349 -36.11 18.93 -23.29
N THR A 350 -36.41 19.40 -22.10
CA THR A 350 -36.08 20.74 -21.65
C THR A 350 -34.68 20.72 -21.00
N LEU A 351 -33.72 21.40 -21.63
CA LEU A 351 -32.37 21.59 -21.10
C LEU A 351 -32.26 22.96 -20.42
N VAL A 352 -32.04 23.01 -19.12
CA VAL A 352 -31.91 24.21 -18.32
C VAL A 352 -30.51 24.35 -17.74
N SER A 353 -30.03 25.57 -17.59
CA SER A 353 -28.82 25.88 -16.83
C SER A 353 -29.16 26.78 -15.65
N LYS A 354 -28.53 26.52 -14.50
CA LYS A 354 -28.59 27.36 -13.31
C LYS A 354 -27.17 27.65 -12.88
N VAL A 355 -26.73 28.85 -13.08
CA VAL A 355 -25.39 29.30 -12.80
C VAL A 355 -25.45 30.47 -11.81
N ASP A 356 -24.64 30.39 -10.74
CA ASP A 356 -24.47 31.51 -9.85
C ASP A 356 -23.52 32.54 -10.52
N PRO A 357 -23.98 33.81 -10.76
CA PRO A 357 -23.16 34.82 -11.39
C PRO A 357 -21.85 35.17 -10.67
N TYR A 358 -21.75 34.81 -9.40
CA TYR A 358 -20.57 35.09 -8.57
C TYR A 358 -19.65 33.85 -8.42
N THR A 359 -19.89 32.78 -9.17
CA THR A 359 -19.04 31.57 -9.09
C THR A 359 -17.61 31.89 -9.52
N PRO A 360 -16.60 31.63 -8.68
CA PRO A 360 -15.19 31.83 -9.03
C PRO A 360 -14.79 30.97 -10.24
N PRO A 361 -13.77 31.38 -11.01
CA PRO A 361 -13.23 30.57 -12.09
C PRO A 361 -12.54 29.32 -11.55
N VAL A 362 -12.47 28.29 -12.39
CA VAL A 362 -11.82 27.00 -12.08
C VAL A 362 -10.47 26.85 -12.78
N LEU A 363 -9.58 26.05 -12.21
CA LEU A 363 -8.34 25.61 -12.87
C LEU A 363 -8.67 24.44 -13.78
N ALA A 364 -8.75 24.68 -15.10
CA ALA A 364 -9.09 23.67 -16.09
C ALA A 364 -8.51 24.00 -17.47
N ASP A 365 -8.47 22.97 -18.33
CA ASP A 365 -8.37 23.18 -19.77
C ASP A 365 -9.79 23.39 -20.33
N ARG A 366 -10.02 24.56 -20.93
CA ARG A 366 -11.36 24.96 -21.43
C ARG A 366 -11.93 23.96 -22.44
N GLN A 367 -11.10 23.46 -23.36
CA GLN A 367 -11.57 22.52 -24.39
C GLN A 367 -11.94 21.17 -23.77
N ARG A 368 -11.14 20.68 -22.81
CA ARG A 368 -11.39 19.44 -22.11
C ARG A 368 -12.58 19.53 -21.18
N LEU A 369 -12.77 20.66 -20.52
CA LEU A 369 -13.96 20.92 -19.73
C LEU A 369 -15.24 20.92 -20.59
N ALA A 370 -15.20 21.57 -21.75
CA ALA A 370 -16.29 21.52 -22.69
C ALA A 370 -16.59 20.09 -23.17
N GLN A 371 -15.55 19.29 -23.46
CA GLN A 371 -15.69 17.86 -23.82
C GLN A 371 -16.34 17.04 -22.71
N VAL A 372 -15.95 17.25 -21.45
CA VAL A 372 -16.56 16.59 -20.27
C VAL A 372 -18.05 16.93 -20.20
N LEU A 373 -18.41 18.21 -20.27
CA LEU A 373 -19.79 18.65 -20.17
C LEU A 373 -20.66 18.17 -21.35
N LEU A 374 -20.10 18.16 -22.56
CA LEU A 374 -20.77 17.60 -23.74
C LEU A 374 -21.09 16.12 -23.57
N ASN A 375 -20.14 15.32 -23.08
CA ASN A 375 -20.34 13.90 -22.83
C ASN A 375 -21.43 13.66 -21.77
N LEU A 376 -21.40 14.41 -20.68
CA LEU A 376 -22.42 14.31 -19.63
C LEU A 376 -23.81 14.74 -20.14
N ALA A 377 -23.90 15.86 -20.84
CA ALA A 377 -25.15 16.38 -21.39
C ALA A 377 -25.74 15.42 -22.45
N ARG A 378 -24.90 14.86 -23.34
CA ARG A 378 -25.32 13.85 -24.32
C ARG A 378 -25.89 12.61 -23.65
N ASN A 379 -25.24 12.10 -22.61
CA ASN A 379 -25.74 10.97 -21.83
C ASN A 379 -27.07 11.32 -21.17
N ALA A 380 -27.18 12.45 -20.51
CA ALA A 380 -28.42 12.91 -19.88
C ALA A 380 -29.58 12.96 -20.89
N ILE A 381 -29.38 13.56 -22.07
CA ILE A 381 -30.39 13.64 -23.14
C ILE A 381 -30.73 12.25 -23.66
N THR A 382 -29.74 11.38 -23.84
CA THR A 382 -29.95 10.02 -24.41
C THR A 382 -30.80 9.14 -23.50
N TYR A 383 -30.60 9.25 -22.20
CA TYR A 383 -31.27 8.37 -21.23
C TYR A 383 -32.50 8.99 -20.58
N THR A 384 -32.81 10.23 -20.88
CA THR A 384 -34.07 10.88 -20.45
C THR A 384 -35.21 10.52 -21.40
N PRO A 385 -36.39 10.13 -20.91
CA PRO A 385 -37.59 9.95 -21.72
C PRO A 385 -38.08 11.26 -22.38
N ASN A 386 -38.91 11.13 -23.39
CA ASN A 386 -39.53 12.29 -24.06
C ASN A 386 -40.26 13.18 -23.03
N GLY A 387 -40.07 14.49 -23.12
CA GLY A 387 -40.67 15.48 -22.23
C GLY A 387 -39.99 15.64 -20.88
N GLY A 388 -38.86 14.92 -20.62
CA GLY A 388 -38.10 15.05 -19.39
C GLY A 388 -37.25 16.32 -19.32
N ILE A 389 -36.54 16.46 -18.23
CA ILE A 389 -35.71 17.65 -17.91
C ILE A 389 -34.26 17.20 -17.70
N VAL A 390 -33.33 17.98 -18.27
CA VAL A 390 -31.89 17.90 -17.98
C VAL A 390 -31.45 19.25 -17.44
N SER A 391 -30.78 19.25 -16.30
CA SER A 391 -30.27 20.47 -15.66
C SER A 391 -28.76 20.46 -15.57
N MET A 392 -28.14 21.60 -15.84
CA MET A 392 -26.72 21.84 -15.65
C MET A 392 -26.53 22.94 -14.62
N THR A 393 -25.79 22.69 -13.54
CA THR A 393 -25.58 23.69 -12.49
C THR A 393 -24.10 23.89 -12.24
N VAL A 394 -23.76 25.11 -11.86
CA VAL A 394 -22.42 25.49 -11.39
C VAL A 394 -22.60 26.18 -10.05
N GLU A 395 -21.97 25.65 -9.03
CA GLU A 395 -22.08 26.15 -7.67
C GLU A 395 -20.75 26.02 -6.92
N GLU A 396 -20.47 26.97 -6.04
CA GLU A 396 -19.35 26.91 -5.13
C GLU A 396 -19.67 25.88 -4.04
N LEU A 397 -18.84 24.82 -3.91
CA LEU A 397 -18.99 23.82 -2.86
C LEU A 397 -18.32 24.30 -1.57
N ASP A 398 -17.11 24.81 -1.71
CA ASP A 398 -16.30 25.41 -0.66
C ASP A 398 -15.27 26.38 -1.27
N THR A 399 -14.40 26.99 -0.44
CA THR A 399 -13.36 27.93 -0.88
C THR A 399 -12.31 27.35 -1.83
N HIS A 400 -12.29 26.03 -2.04
CA HIS A 400 -11.29 25.32 -2.82
C HIS A 400 -11.86 24.65 -4.07
N TYR A 401 -13.16 24.34 -4.08
CA TYR A 401 -13.78 23.54 -5.11
C TYR A 401 -15.09 24.12 -5.64
N ILE A 402 -15.24 24.05 -6.95
CA ILE A 402 -16.48 24.31 -7.68
C ILE A 402 -17.06 22.97 -8.11
N ALA A 403 -18.37 22.82 -7.92
CA ALA A 403 -19.14 21.69 -8.37
C ALA A 403 -19.89 22.03 -9.66
N LEU A 404 -19.61 21.29 -10.74
CA LEU A 404 -20.39 21.29 -11.96
C LEU A 404 -21.26 20.03 -11.94
N THR A 405 -22.57 20.20 -12.00
CA THR A 405 -23.51 19.10 -11.90
C THR A 405 -24.37 19.02 -13.13
N VAL A 406 -24.50 17.80 -13.70
CA VAL A 406 -25.46 17.48 -14.78
C VAL A 406 -26.43 16.45 -14.22
N ALA A 407 -27.69 16.85 -14.09
CA ALA A 407 -28.75 15.99 -13.57
C ALA A 407 -29.85 15.79 -14.61
N ASP A 408 -30.41 14.60 -14.66
CA ASP A 408 -31.46 14.20 -15.56
C ASP A 408 -32.64 13.54 -14.83
N THR A 409 -33.83 13.59 -15.43
CA THR A 409 -35.03 12.86 -15.00
C THR A 409 -35.20 11.58 -15.80
N GLY A 410 -34.10 10.88 -16.03
CA GLY A 410 -34.04 9.70 -16.89
C GLY A 410 -34.42 8.39 -16.20
N ILE A 411 -34.03 7.29 -16.84
CA ILE A 411 -34.31 5.93 -16.35
C ILE A 411 -33.56 5.59 -15.06
N GLY A 412 -32.52 6.38 -14.69
CA GLY A 412 -31.63 6.10 -13.57
C GLY A 412 -30.69 4.93 -13.83
N ILE A 413 -29.83 4.67 -12.84
CA ILE A 413 -28.78 3.65 -12.86
C ILE A 413 -28.98 2.75 -11.66
N PRO A 414 -28.96 1.41 -11.81
CA PRO A 414 -29.01 0.48 -10.70
C PRO A 414 -27.81 0.65 -9.75
N PRO A 415 -27.99 0.42 -8.44
CA PRO A 415 -26.91 0.59 -7.46
C PRO A 415 -25.66 -0.26 -7.75
N GLU A 416 -25.85 -1.46 -8.26
CA GLU A 416 -24.77 -2.39 -8.66
C GLU A 416 -23.93 -1.90 -9.83
N ASP A 417 -24.46 -0.97 -10.62
CA ASP A 417 -23.78 -0.41 -11.80
C ASP A 417 -23.05 0.91 -11.52
N LEU A 418 -23.33 1.58 -10.39
CA LEU A 418 -22.81 2.93 -10.09
C LEU A 418 -21.27 3.03 -10.09
N GLU A 419 -20.59 2.02 -9.58
CA GLU A 419 -19.13 1.98 -9.59
C GLU A 419 -18.58 1.68 -11.00
N ARG A 420 -19.34 0.96 -11.82
CA ARG A 420 -18.90 0.43 -13.10
C ARG A 420 -19.19 1.34 -14.28
N VAL A 421 -20.11 2.30 -14.15
CA VAL A 421 -20.49 3.21 -15.28
C VAL A 421 -19.32 4.03 -15.83
N PHE A 422 -18.24 4.17 -15.08
CA PHE A 422 -17.01 4.81 -15.53
C PHE A 422 -15.99 3.84 -16.14
N GLU A 423 -16.26 2.53 -16.16
CA GLU A 423 -15.43 1.55 -16.85
C GLU A 423 -15.58 1.69 -18.37
N ARG A 424 -14.52 1.39 -19.10
CA ARG A 424 -14.53 1.46 -20.57
C ARG A 424 -15.44 0.39 -21.17
N PHE A 425 -16.21 0.76 -22.18
CA PHE A 425 -17.19 -0.10 -22.86
C PHE A 425 -18.31 -0.64 -21.97
N TYR A 426 -18.36 -0.18 -20.71
CA TYR A 426 -19.43 -0.59 -19.82
C TYR A 426 -20.76 0.04 -20.22
N ARG A 427 -21.80 -0.78 -20.26
CA ARG A 427 -23.16 -0.36 -20.52
C ARG A 427 -24.10 -1.21 -19.68
N THR A 428 -25.08 -0.58 -19.03
CA THR A 428 -26.16 -1.29 -18.34
C THR A 428 -27.05 -2.06 -19.32
N ASP A 429 -27.69 -3.12 -18.87
CA ASP A 429 -28.58 -3.94 -19.76
C ASP A 429 -29.70 -3.09 -20.35
N ALA A 430 -30.27 -2.16 -19.59
CA ALA A 430 -31.27 -1.22 -20.06
C ALA A 430 -30.75 -0.27 -21.16
N SER A 431 -29.44 0.03 -21.17
CA SER A 431 -28.82 0.87 -22.20
C SER A 431 -28.46 0.10 -23.47
N ARG A 432 -28.25 -1.21 -23.38
CA ARG A 432 -27.98 -2.09 -24.54
C ARG A 432 -29.18 -2.25 -25.45
N ALA A 433 -30.39 -2.24 -24.89
CA ALA A 433 -31.65 -2.40 -25.64
C ALA A 433 -31.99 -1.18 -26.53
N ARG A 434 -31.31 -0.04 -26.37
CA ARG A 434 -31.57 1.17 -27.16
C ARG A 434 -30.56 1.32 -28.29
N THR A 435 -31.04 1.44 -29.51
CA THR A 435 -30.26 1.57 -30.76
C THR A 435 -29.42 2.88 -30.84
N SER A 436 -29.70 3.87 -30.00
CA SER A 436 -29.07 5.20 -30.01
C SER A 436 -28.02 5.39 -28.93
N GLY A 437 -27.61 4.33 -28.22
CA GLY A 437 -26.61 4.45 -27.15
C GLY A 437 -25.17 4.56 -27.69
N GLY A 438 -24.31 5.35 -27.00
CA GLY A 438 -22.89 5.43 -27.30
C GLY A 438 -22.13 4.14 -27.02
N PHE A 439 -20.84 4.13 -27.30
CA PHE A 439 -19.95 2.96 -27.19
C PHE A 439 -19.50 2.60 -25.75
N GLY A 440 -19.99 3.32 -24.73
CA GLY A 440 -19.57 3.13 -23.36
C GLY A 440 -18.18 3.71 -23.03
N LEU A 441 -17.69 4.64 -23.88
CA LEU A 441 -16.42 5.32 -23.67
C LEU A 441 -16.58 6.70 -23.04
N GLY A 442 -17.70 7.38 -23.23
CA GLY A 442 -17.90 8.77 -22.86
C GLY A 442 -17.69 9.05 -21.36
N LEU A 443 -18.20 8.22 -20.45
CA LEU A 443 -18.02 8.40 -19.01
C LEU A 443 -16.59 8.03 -18.56
N ALA A 444 -15.93 7.07 -19.19
CA ALA A 444 -14.52 6.77 -18.94
C ALA A 444 -13.64 7.97 -19.34
N ILE A 445 -13.90 8.58 -20.49
CA ILE A 445 -13.22 9.81 -20.95
C ILE A 445 -13.48 10.97 -19.97
N VAL A 446 -14.70 11.12 -19.47
CA VAL A 446 -15.03 12.13 -18.45
C VAL A 446 -14.14 11.94 -17.22
N ARG A 447 -14.08 10.73 -16.67
CA ARG A 447 -13.26 10.42 -15.50
C ARG A 447 -11.78 10.70 -15.74
N ASP A 448 -11.25 10.25 -16.88
CA ASP A 448 -9.84 10.41 -17.21
C ASP A 448 -9.46 11.88 -17.40
N LEU A 449 -10.29 12.68 -18.11
CA LEU A 449 -10.05 14.12 -18.30
C LEU A 449 -10.18 14.91 -17.00
N VAL A 450 -11.20 14.62 -16.18
CA VAL A 450 -11.40 15.31 -14.89
C VAL A 450 -10.24 15.01 -13.94
N ASN A 451 -9.79 13.75 -13.86
CA ASN A 451 -8.63 13.36 -13.07
C ASN A 451 -7.35 14.04 -13.57
N ALA A 452 -7.15 14.11 -14.89
CA ALA A 452 -6.01 14.80 -15.48
C ALA A 452 -5.99 16.31 -15.17
N MET A 453 -7.15 16.95 -15.03
CA MET A 453 -7.29 18.33 -14.57
C MET A 453 -7.18 18.48 -13.04
N GLY A 454 -6.91 17.38 -12.30
CA GLY A 454 -6.78 17.41 -10.83
C GLY A 454 -8.11 17.53 -10.07
N GLY A 455 -9.21 17.20 -10.73
CA GLY A 455 -10.56 17.14 -10.18
C GLY A 455 -11.02 15.73 -9.82
N SER A 456 -12.31 15.57 -9.53
CA SER A 456 -12.97 14.29 -9.33
C SER A 456 -14.38 14.30 -9.91
N VAL A 457 -14.88 13.12 -10.29
CA VAL A 457 -16.25 12.94 -10.78
C VAL A 457 -16.95 11.86 -9.95
N SER A 458 -18.20 12.09 -9.64
CA SER A 458 -19.08 11.16 -8.92
C SER A 458 -20.45 11.10 -9.54
N VAL A 459 -21.22 10.04 -9.25
CA VAL A 459 -22.59 9.85 -9.70
C VAL A 459 -23.47 9.43 -8.52
N THR A 460 -24.66 9.99 -8.48
CA THR A 460 -25.76 9.55 -7.64
C THR A 460 -26.96 9.30 -8.53
N SER A 461 -27.65 8.18 -8.37
CA SER A 461 -28.79 7.84 -9.23
C SER A 461 -29.76 6.91 -8.50
N LYS A 462 -31.01 6.97 -8.93
CA LYS A 462 -32.05 6.04 -8.51
C LYS A 462 -32.89 5.63 -9.72
N VAL A 463 -33.12 4.34 -9.86
CA VAL A 463 -33.90 3.78 -10.98
C VAL A 463 -35.29 4.42 -11.01
N GLY A 464 -35.67 4.96 -12.18
CA GLY A 464 -36.93 5.66 -12.41
C GLY A 464 -37.00 7.12 -11.97
N GLU A 465 -35.99 7.64 -11.26
CA GLU A 465 -35.94 9.03 -10.80
C GLU A 465 -34.89 9.87 -11.57
N GLY A 466 -33.89 9.22 -12.19
CA GLY A 466 -32.85 9.85 -12.98
C GLY A 466 -31.47 9.73 -12.36
N SER A 467 -30.49 10.50 -12.92
CA SER A 467 -29.09 10.46 -12.51
C SER A 467 -28.54 11.87 -12.32
N CYS A 468 -27.58 11.99 -11.44
CA CYS A 468 -26.89 13.23 -11.13
C CYS A 468 -25.37 12.99 -11.14
N PHE A 469 -24.68 13.52 -12.14
CA PHE A 469 -23.23 13.47 -12.28
C PHE A 469 -22.65 14.79 -11.77
N ARG A 470 -21.70 14.70 -10.84
CA ARG A 470 -21.04 15.84 -10.22
C ARG A 470 -19.55 15.80 -10.50
N VAL A 471 -19.03 16.87 -11.10
CA VAL A 471 -17.61 17.12 -11.37
C VAL A 471 -17.12 18.18 -10.41
N LEU A 472 -16.06 17.91 -9.68
CA LEU A 472 -15.40 18.84 -8.78
C LEU A 472 -14.09 19.30 -9.40
N LEU A 473 -13.90 20.63 -9.51
CA LEU A 473 -12.67 21.24 -9.99
C LEU A 473 -12.16 22.27 -8.98
N ARG A 474 -10.86 22.49 -8.96
CA ARG A 474 -10.25 23.46 -8.06
C ARG A 474 -10.55 24.89 -8.48
N VAL A 475 -10.84 25.75 -7.51
CA VAL A 475 -10.95 27.20 -7.72
C VAL A 475 -9.62 27.75 -8.21
N ALA A 476 -9.64 28.55 -9.26
CA ALA A 476 -8.49 29.34 -9.68
C ALA A 476 -8.30 30.46 -8.67
N THR A 477 -7.32 30.33 -7.79
CA THR A 477 -6.96 31.43 -6.87
C THR A 477 -6.64 32.68 -7.70
N PRO A 478 -7.26 33.84 -7.47
CA PRO A 478 -6.92 35.05 -8.20
C PRO A 478 -5.44 35.34 -7.97
N VAL A 479 -4.65 35.33 -9.04
CA VAL A 479 -3.28 35.85 -9.00
C VAL A 479 -3.41 37.30 -8.68
N TYR A 480 -3.12 37.71 -7.44
CA TYR A 480 -3.04 39.11 -7.07
C TYR A 480 -1.98 39.80 -7.98
N GLN A 481 -2.42 40.43 -9.04
CA GLN A 481 -1.58 41.36 -9.79
C GLN A 481 -1.57 42.66 -9.01
N PRO A 482 -0.44 43.09 -8.40
CA PRO A 482 -0.36 44.41 -7.79
C PRO A 482 -0.64 45.45 -8.86
N PRO A 483 -1.43 46.51 -8.55
CA PRO A 483 -1.75 47.54 -9.51
C PRO A 483 -0.46 48.12 -10.08
N ALA A 484 -0.40 48.24 -11.42
CA ALA A 484 0.73 48.81 -12.12
C ALA A 484 1.05 50.18 -11.50
N ARG A 485 2.26 50.31 -10.96
CA ARG A 485 2.75 51.60 -10.46
C ARG A 485 2.70 52.61 -11.62
N THR A 486 1.71 53.44 -11.61
CA THR A 486 1.68 54.66 -12.46
C THR A 486 2.89 55.52 -12.09
N SER A 487 3.93 55.43 -12.92
CA SER A 487 5.07 56.35 -12.83
C SER A 487 4.55 57.74 -13.21
N THR A 488 4.18 58.54 -12.22
CA THR A 488 4.05 59.99 -12.38
C THR A 488 5.44 60.52 -12.68
N ARG A 489 5.72 60.76 -13.95
CA ARG A 489 6.82 61.62 -14.41
C ARG A 489 6.49 63.01 -13.94
N SER A 490 7.12 63.43 -12.86
CA SER A 490 7.21 64.87 -12.50
C SER A 490 8.06 65.58 -13.56
N SER A 491 7.43 66.36 -14.34
CA SER A 491 8.07 67.42 -15.17
C SER A 491 8.48 68.55 -14.27
N MET A 492 9.76 68.79 -14.07
CA MET A 492 10.44 70.03 -13.87
C MET A 492 11.77 70.06 -14.59
#